data_323d782631ca3f55e08ca6e8dd3a5f6c
#
_entry.id   323d782631ca3f55e08ca6e8dd3a5f6c
#
_cell.length_a   1.000
_cell.length_b   1.000
_cell.length_c   1.000
_cell.angle_alpha   90.00
_cell.angle_beta   90.00
_cell.angle_gamma   90.00
#
_symmetry.space_group_name_H-M   'P 1'
#
loop_
_entity.id
_entity.type
_entity.pdbx_description
1 polymer ?
#
loop_
_entity_poly.entity_id
_entity_poly.type
_entity_poly.pdbx_seq_one_letter_code
_entity_poly.pdbx_strand_id
1 'polypeptide(L)'
;MVVCTASRSQRHLIDALKLGAYDFIAKPFQPQDLISAVRRALDRHRLLAENRRLLTELQAKVEALSRLNAAVAGFAKTLEGEVEKKTRDLQRSTQLTENIVGNMGSGLLVTDLEGRITRVNPPGAETFRLAPEALVGQCLVDLFPQAGDLLRMDSGTREVSLQRADGSWIPLGFNNSYLCDPEGRREGIIVVFRDLSEIKALQEQIRQKDRLATIGEVAAKMAHEVKNPLAGISYVAQILKREVPFEDSHAELVQAMLSEISRLNGLIDDLLVYGRPARLAVAPQDLNRIWEEIFNLSKEDLDRRGLTLVRDFQAGLPLVAVDGNRMRQVFLNVLKNAMEATGSGGRVTVRTRRVSGAGPATRPGGTAWLEVLVEDTGCGIPPQDRERVFELFYTTKPSGSGLGLPICRRIVEEHGGTITVDGGAGDGSQFAIRLPAGGIASLA
;
A
#
# COMPACT_ATOMS: atom_id res chain seq x y z
N MET A 1 58.07 81.23 32.61
CA MET A 1 58.93 82.43 32.78
C MET A 1 58.64 83.05 34.18
N VAL A 2 59.65 83.33 34.98
CA VAL A 2 59.52 84.06 36.24
C VAL A 2 60.01 85.52 35.96
N VAL A 3 59.23 86.47 36.26
CA VAL A 3 59.55 87.88 35.94
C VAL A 3 60.04 88.61 37.19
N CYS A 4 61.21 89.29 37.08
CA CYS A 4 61.76 90.15 38.15
C CYS A 4 61.35 91.61 37.84
N THR A 5 60.66 92.26 38.73
CA THR A 5 60.18 93.63 38.53
C THR A 5 60.57 94.59 39.65
N ALA A 6 60.94 95.81 39.30
CA ALA A 6 61.15 96.88 40.26
C ALA A 6 59.84 97.62 40.62
N SER A 7 58.78 97.40 39.86
CA SER A 7 57.47 98.05 40.07
C SER A 7 56.61 97.28 41.07
N ARG A 8 56.15 97.95 42.12
CA ARG A 8 55.21 97.38 43.10
C ARG A 8 53.72 97.63 42.71
N SER A 9 53.49 98.13 41.50
CA SER A 9 52.13 98.33 41.01
C SER A 9 51.42 96.99 40.70
N GLN A 10 50.28 96.78 41.36
CA GLN A 10 49.43 95.54 41.14
C GLN A 10 49.01 95.34 39.65
N ARG A 11 48.85 96.43 38.87
CA ARG A 11 48.52 96.33 37.44
C ARG A 11 49.62 95.66 36.64
N HIS A 12 50.88 96.02 36.79
CA HIS A 12 52.00 95.46 36.06
C HIS A 12 52.23 93.98 36.42
N LEU A 13 51.89 93.60 37.66
CA LEU A 13 51.97 92.22 38.12
C LEU A 13 50.89 91.37 37.47
N ILE A 14 49.68 91.85 37.37
CA ILE A 14 48.52 91.14 36.70
C ILE A 14 48.82 91.01 35.20
N ASP A 15 49.35 91.98 34.57
CA ASP A 15 49.70 91.96 33.13
C ASP A 15 50.80 90.95 32.82
N ALA A 16 51.83 90.89 33.66
CA ALA A 16 52.87 89.83 33.51
C ALA A 16 52.30 88.42 33.63
N LEU A 17 51.37 88.21 34.56
CA LEU A 17 50.67 86.86 34.66
C LEU A 17 49.79 86.57 33.46
N LYS A 18 49.09 87.58 32.94
CA LYS A 18 48.28 87.42 31.70
C LYS A 18 49.12 87.15 30.48
N LEU A 19 50.32 87.70 30.39
CA LEU A 19 51.28 87.43 29.32
C LEU A 19 52.04 86.10 29.46
N GLY A 20 51.64 85.29 30.41
CA GLY A 20 52.16 83.93 30.56
C GLY A 20 53.32 83.77 31.54
N ALA A 21 53.62 84.83 32.35
CA ALA A 21 54.53 84.70 33.45
C ALA A 21 53.91 83.72 34.50
N TYR A 22 54.72 82.80 34.97
CA TYR A 22 54.27 81.84 35.98
C TYR A 22 54.25 82.39 37.39
N ASP A 23 55.24 83.28 37.69
CA ASP A 23 55.41 83.87 38.98
C ASP A 23 56.20 85.17 38.81
N PHE A 24 56.20 86.05 39.78
CA PHE A 24 56.96 87.24 39.76
C PHE A 24 57.70 87.42 41.07
N ILE A 25 58.80 88.22 41.03
CA ILE A 25 59.63 88.58 42.23
C ILE A 25 59.86 90.09 42.22
N ALA A 26 59.42 90.75 43.24
CA ALA A 26 59.62 92.21 43.39
C ALA A 26 61.00 92.57 43.95
N LYS A 27 61.72 93.54 43.35
CA LYS A 27 63.03 94.10 43.87
C LYS A 27 62.77 95.07 44.98
N PRO A 28 63.58 95.08 46.04
CA PRO A 28 64.68 94.19 46.40
C PRO A 28 64.12 92.86 46.91
N PHE A 29 64.66 91.68 46.46
CA PHE A 29 64.30 90.33 46.87
C PHE A 29 65.43 89.64 47.61
N GLN A 30 65.14 88.66 48.47
CA GLN A 30 66.09 87.76 49.07
C GLN A 30 66.39 86.60 48.20
N PRO A 31 67.63 85.99 48.28
CA PRO A 31 67.97 84.80 47.45
C PRO A 31 66.96 83.65 47.58
N GLN A 32 66.40 83.48 48.78
CA GLN A 32 65.41 82.42 49.05
C GLN A 32 64.12 82.58 48.30
N ASP A 33 63.61 83.82 48.05
CA ASP A 33 62.43 84.12 47.27
C ASP A 33 62.58 83.72 45.80
N LEU A 34 63.77 84.03 45.23
CA LEU A 34 64.15 83.59 43.87
C LEU A 34 64.19 82.07 43.70
N ILE A 35 64.86 81.40 44.63
CA ILE A 35 64.99 79.91 44.60
C ILE A 35 63.59 79.29 44.68
N SER A 36 62.73 79.80 45.58
CA SER A 36 61.38 79.23 45.73
C SER A 36 60.50 79.48 44.50
N ALA A 37 60.50 80.64 43.87
CA ALA A 37 59.76 80.94 42.66
C ALA A 37 60.27 80.06 41.45
N VAL A 38 61.60 79.93 41.30
CA VAL A 38 62.17 79.07 40.24
C VAL A 38 61.79 77.57 40.46
N ARG A 39 61.87 77.19 41.72
CA ARG A 39 61.48 75.77 42.04
C ARG A 39 60.00 75.49 41.68
N ARG A 40 59.07 76.34 42.10
CA ARG A 40 57.63 76.25 41.72
C ARG A 40 57.46 76.26 40.20
N ALA A 41 58.18 77.06 39.48
CA ALA A 41 58.08 77.11 38.03
C ALA A 41 58.57 75.89 37.36
N LEU A 42 59.68 75.28 37.86
CA LEU A 42 60.23 73.99 37.35
C LEU A 42 59.32 72.86 37.65
N ASP A 43 58.78 72.74 38.87
CA ASP A 43 57.83 71.71 39.27
C ASP A 43 56.58 71.71 38.39
N ARG A 44 56.02 72.95 38.16
CA ARG A 44 54.88 73.09 37.27
C ARG A 44 55.24 72.68 35.83
N HIS A 45 56.38 73.09 35.33
CA HIS A 45 56.83 72.72 33.99
C HIS A 45 56.94 71.20 33.85
N ARG A 46 57.49 70.49 34.87
CA ARG A 46 57.57 69.04 34.92
C ARG A 46 56.20 68.39 34.91
N LEU A 47 55.28 68.85 35.75
CA LEU A 47 53.92 68.37 35.82
C LEU A 47 53.18 68.57 34.50
N LEU A 48 53.32 69.69 33.83
CA LEU A 48 52.72 69.95 32.53
C LEU A 48 53.29 69.05 31.40
N ALA A 49 54.61 68.79 31.44
CA ALA A 49 55.24 67.89 30.51
C ALA A 49 54.80 66.45 30.73
N GLU A 50 54.73 66.01 31.99
CA GLU A 50 54.22 64.71 32.36
C GLU A 50 52.76 64.50 31.99
N ASN A 51 51.87 65.45 32.28
CA ASN A 51 50.48 65.44 31.86
C ASN A 51 50.31 65.38 30.35
N ARG A 52 51.10 66.13 29.58
CA ARG A 52 51.06 66.00 28.09
C ARG A 52 51.49 64.63 27.64
N ARG A 53 52.54 64.01 28.22
CA ARG A 53 52.99 62.66 27.92
C ARG A 53 51.91 61.64 28.24
N LEU A 54 51.28 61.74 29.43
CA LEU A 54 50.23 60.83 29.85
C LEU A 54 48.98 60.97 28.95
N LEU A 55 48.61 62.19 28.58
CA LEU A 55 47.47 62.41 27.63
C LEU A 55 47.74 61.78 26.27
N THR A 56 48.97 61.94 25.75
CA THR A 56 49.34 61.35 24.45
C THR A 56 49.34 59.79 24.54
N GLU A 57 49.85 59.23 25.64
CA GLU A 57 49.84 57.79 25.87
C GLU A 57 48.39 57.27 26.03
N LEU A 58 47.54 58.00 26.77
CA LEU A 58 46.12 57.62 26.92
C LEU A 58 45.39 57.66 25.59
N GLN A 59 45.60 58.69 24.77
CA GLN A 59 45.00 58.80 23.44
C GLN A 59 45.41 57.64 22.56
N ALA A 60 46.70 57.28 22.55
CA ALA A 60 47.19 56.11 21.80
C ALA A 60 46.55 54.78 22.27
N LYS A 61 46.38 54.58 23.59
CA LYS A 61 45.67 53.42 24.16
C LYS A 61 44.19 53.37 23.80
N VAL A 62 43.50 54.53 23.83
CA VAL A 62 42.07 54.62 23.42
C VAL A 62 41.91 54.28 21.95
N GLU A 63 42.78 54.81 21.09
CA GLU A 63 42.71 54.43 19.65
C GLU A 63 42.99 52.93 19.41
N ALA A 64 43.99 52.37 20.10
CA ALA A 64 44.31 50.95 20.03
C ALA A 64 43.13 50.06 20.48
N LEU A 65 42.50 50.40 21.61
CA LEU A 65 41.29 49.75 22.13
C LEU A 65 40.11 49.87 21.17
N SER A 66 39.92 51.03 20.58
CA SER A 66 38.85 51.27 19.60
C SER A 66 39.01 50.37 18.34
N ARG A 67 40.27 50.27 17.83
CA ARG A 67 40.58 49.37 16.70
C ARG A 67 40.38 47.92 17.06
N LEU A 68 40.79 47.50 18.26
CA LEU A 68 40.60 46.11 18.74
C LEU A 68 39.12 45.76 18.89
N ASN A 69 38.34 46.66 19.49
CA ASN A 69 36.91 46.48 19.65
C ASN A 69 36.18 46.37 18.28
N ALA A 70 36.56 47.22 17.32
CA ALA A 70 36.04 47.10 15.96
C ALA A 70 36.38 45.77 15.28
N ALA A 71 37.61 45.26 15.46
CA ALA A 71 38.04 43.99 14.96
C ALA A 71 37.26 42.83 15.61
N VAL A 72 37.11 42.83 16.95
CA VAL A 72 36.32 41.84 17.70
C VAL A 72 34.85 41.81 17.25
N ALA A 73 34.24 42.99 17.09
CA ALA A 73 32.87 43.11 16.60
C ALA A 73 32.72 42.53 15.16
N GLY A 74 33.71 42.76 14.29
CA GLY A 74 33.76 42.19 12.95
C GLY A 74 33.85 40.65 12.98
N PHE A 75 34.74 40.11 13.81
CA PHE A 75 34.88 38.65 14.00
C PHE A 75 33.59 38.01 14.56
N ALA A 76 32.99 38.65 15.57
CA ALA A 76 31.75 38.15 16.16
C ALA A 76 30.64 38.03 15.12
N LYS A 77 30.45 39.10 14.29
CA LYS A 77 29.45 39.10 13.22
C LYS A 77 29.70 38.05 12.15
N THR A 78 30.97 37.80 11.78
CA THR A 78 31.33 36.76 10.82
C THR A 78 31.04 35.38 11.39
N LEU A 79 31.41 35.13 12.64
CA LEU A 79 31.18 33.87 13.34
C LEU A 79 29.68 33.56 13.51
N GLU A 80 28.89 34.58 13.88
CA GLU A 80 27.43 34.43 13.94
C GLU A 80 26.87 34.02 12.60
N GLY A 81 27.31 34.65 11.50
CA GLY A 81 26.87 34.27 10.14
C GLY A 81 27.26 32.86 9.75
N GLU A 82 28.47 32.40 10.10
CA GLU A 82 28.90 31.00 9.85
C GLU A 82 28.10 29.99 10.68
N VAL A 83 27.85 30.27 11.94
CA VAL A 83 27.05 29.43 12.83
C VAL A 83 25.62 29.30 12.31
N GLU A 84 24.99 30.44 11.94
CA GLU A 84 23.65 30.41 11.34
C GLU A 84 23.59 29.57 10.05
N LYS A 85 24.58 29.76 9.17
CA LYS A 85 24.67 28.98 7.93
C LYS A 85 24.80 27.49 8.21
N LYS A 86 25.75 27.09 9.05
CA LYS A 86 25.94 25.67 9.42
C LYS A 86 24.72 25.07 10.11
N THR A 87 24.05 25.85 10.97
CA THR A 87 22.81 25.40 11.65
C THR A 87 21.69 25.16 10.64
N ARG A 88 21.50 26.07 9.67
CA ARG A 88 20.53 25.90 8.59
C ARG A 88 20.84 24.69 7.70
N ASP A 89 22.10 24.52 7.33
CA ASP A 89 22.54 23.40 6.51
C ASP A 89 22.31 22.06 7.24
N LEU A 90 22.62 22.01 8.53
CA LEU A 90 22.38 20.83 9.37
C LEU A 90 20.89 20.53 9.49
N GLN A 91 20.07 21.54 9.80
CA GLN A 91 18.61 21.38 9.88
C GLN A 91 18.03 20.86 8.56
N ARG A 92 18.48 21.44 7.42
CA ARG A 92 18.03 20.99 6.10
C ARG A 92 18.43 19.55 5.80
N SER A 93 19.64 19.17 6.17
CA SER A 93 20.13 17.78 5.99
C SER A 93 19.34 16.79 6.87
N THR A 94 19.09 17.13 8.13
CA THR A 94 18.30 16.30 9.05
C THR A 94 16.86 16.14 8.51
N GLN A 95 16.21 17.26 8.13
CA GLN A 95 14.86 17.22 7.58
C GLN A 95 14.77 16.40 6.30
N LEU A 96 15.76 16.51 5.41
CA LEU A 96 15.82 15.70 4.19
C LEU A 96 15.91 14.21 4.53
N THR A 97 16.77 13.85 5.47
CA THR A 97 16.94 12.45 5.90
C THR A 97 15.65 11.91 6.52
N GLU A 98 15.00 12.68 7.39
CA GLU A 98 13.71 12.31 7.98
C GLU A 98 12.61 12.14 6.93
N ASN A 99 12.54 13.05 5.94
CA ASN A 99 11.60 12.94 4.85
C ASN A 99 11.86 11.70 3.97
N ILE A 100 13.12 11.39 3.68
CA ILE A 100 13.47 10.18 2.91
C ILE A 100 13.04 8.93 3.68
N VAL A 101 13.43 8.81 4.94
CA VAL A 101 13.11 7.66 5.79
C VAL A 101 11.61 7.53 6.04
N GLY A 102 10.91 8.66 6.22
CA GLY A 102 9.46 8.69 6.45
C GLY A 102 8.63 8.30 5.23
N ASN A 103 9.10 8.63 4.02
CA ASN A 103 8.40 8.34 2.77
C ASN A 103 8.89 7.06 2.05
N MET A 104 9.80 6.30 2.64
CA MET A 104 10.17 4.97 2.13
C MET A 104 8.96 4.04 2.20
N GLY A 105 8.67 3.33 1.10
CA GLY A 105 7.60 2.30 1.07
C GLY A 105 7.94 1.03 1.87
N SER A 106 8.93 1.10 2.76
CA SER A 106 9.42 0.00 3.60
C SER A 106 9.52 0.44 5.04
N GLY A 107 9.18 -0.45 5.96
CA GLY A 107 9.43 -0.26 7.38
C GLY A 107 10.92 -0.29 7.68
N LEU A 108 11.37 0.60 8.55
CA LEU A 108 12.74 0.66 9.04
C LEU A 108 12.72 0.67 10.56
N LEU A 109 13.50 -0.23 11.15
CA LEU A 109 13.80 -0.28 12.58
C LEU A 109 15.29 -0.13 12.78
N VAL A 110 15.68 0.57 13.84
CA VAL A 110 17.05 0.62 14.31
C VAL A 110 17.07 0.09 15.74
N THR A 111 18.01 -0.81 16.04
CA THR A 111 18.18 -1.35 17.38
C THR A 111 19.58 -1.01 17.91
N ASP A 112 19.75 -1.14 19.23
CA ASP A 112 21.06 -1.25 19.85
C ASP A 112 21.67 -2.66 19.61
N LEU A 113 22.85 -2.92 20.18
CA LEU A 113 23.53 -4.21 20.07
C LEU A 113 22.81 -5.33 20.83
N GLU A 114 22.03 -4.99 21.82
CA GLU A 114 21.18 -5.88 22.62
C GLU A 114 19.86 -6.23 21.92
N GLY A 115 19.60 -5.60 20.76
CA GLY A 115 18.38 -5.83 19.96
C GLY A 115 17.16 -5.02 20.43
N ARG A 116 17.34 -4.00 21.27
CA ARG A 116 16.24 -3.11 21.68
C ARG A 116 16.02 -2.05 20.61
N ILE A 117 14.78 -1.83 20.23
CA ILE A 117 14.39 -0.84 19.23
C ILE A 117 14.65 0.56 19.76
N THR A 118 15.49 1.32 19.06
CA THR A 118 15.80 2.72 19.37
C THR A 118 15.05 3.69 18.47
N ARG A 119 14.76 3.29 17.23
CA ARG A 119 14.02 4.12 16.27
C ARG A 119 13.17 3.25 15.34
N VAL A 120 12.04 3.79 14.90
CA VAL A 120 11.14 3.21 13.89
C VAL A 120 10.62 4.33 12.98
N ASN A 121 10.51 4.07 11.69
CA ASN A 121 9.87 5.01 10.76
C ASN A 121 8.33 4.81 10.73
N PRO A 122 7.55 5.78 10.23
CA PRO A 122 6.10 5.67 10.15
C PRO A 122 5.59 4.41 9.43
N PRO A 123 6.09 4.03 8.23
CA PRO A 123 5.69 2.80 7.57
C PRO A 123 5.98 1.53 8.38
N GLY A 124 7.06 1.55 9.18
CA GLY A 124 7.37 0.46 10.09
C GLY A 124 6.32 0.32 11.18
N ALA A 125 5.94 1.41 11.81
CA ALA A 125 4.90 1.41 12.84
C ALA A 125 3.54 0.96 12.27
N GLU A 126 3.16 1.44 11.08
CA GLU A 126 1.94 1.02 10.38
C GLU A 126 1.91 -0.48 10.08
N THR A 127 3.05 -1.06 9.68
CA THR A 127 3.14 -2.51 9.41
C THR A 127 2.80 -3.33 10.65
N PHE A 128 3.21 -2.89 11.83
CA PHE A 128 2.88 -3.56 13.10
C PHE A 128 1.50 -3.18 13.64
N ARG A 129 0.88 -2.13 13.13
CA ARG A 129 -0.34 -1.48 13.67
C ARG A 129 -0.17 -1.04 15.12
N LEU A 130 1.00 -0.54 15.45
CA LEU A 130 1.36 -0.03 16.77
C LEU A 130 1.89 1.40 16.64
N ALA A 131 1.69 2.20 17.69
CA ALA A 131 2.29 3.52 17.76
C ALA A 131 3.83 3.41 17.88
N PRO A 132 4.61 4.33 17.28
CA PRO A 132 6.07 4.30 17.37
C PRO A 132 6.60 4.23 18.81
N GLU A 133 5.94 4.95 19.72
CA GLU A 133 6.29 5.01 21.14
C GLU A 133 6.12 3.66 21.85
N ALA A 134 5.19 2.83 21.37
CA ALA A 134 4.97 1.50 21.90
C ALA A 134 6.01 0.48 21.41
N LEU A 135 6.68 0.75 20.30
CA LEU A 135 7.72 -0.10 19.72
C LEU A 135 9.11 0.21 20.29
N VAL A 136 9.38 1.48 20.54
CA VAL A 136 10.69 1.92 21.08
C VAL A 136 10.91 1.34 22.48
N GLY A 137 12.09 0.74 22.70
CA GLY A 137 12.47 0.06 23.93
C GLY A 137 12.10 -1.43 24.00
N GLN A 138 11.22 -1.92 23.09
CA GLN A 138 10.94 -3.35 23.00
C GLN A 138 12.12 -4.12 22.40
N CYS A 139 12.27 -5.40 22.76
CA CYS A 139 13.24 -6.26 22.12
C CYS A 139 12.72 -6.77 20.77
N LEU A 140 13.53 -6.69 19.73
CA LEU A 140 13.17 -7.14 18.40
C LEU A 140 12.79 -8.63 18.35
N VAL A 141 13.40 -9.44 19.20
CA VAL A 141 13.09 -10.88 19.31
C VAL A 141 11.69 -11.14 19.86
N ASP A 142 11.15 -10.24 20.68
CA ASP A 142 9.79 -10.36 21.21
C ASP A 142 8.75 -10.08 20.10
N LEU A 143 9.06 -9.17 19.18
CA LEU A 143 8.23 -8.88 18.00
C LEU A 143 8.40 -9.93 16.90
N PHE A 144 9.60 -10.49 16.77
CA PHE A 144 9.96 -11.52 15.81
C PHE A 144 10.67 -12.67 16.51
N PRO A 145 9.96 -13.63 17.11
CA PRO A 145 10.60 -14.76 17.79
C PRO A 145 11.58 -15.54 16.92
N GLN A 146 11.33 -15.54 15.61
CA GLN A 146 12.19 -16.18 14.61
C GLN A 146 13.42 -15.32 14.23
N ALA A 147 13.50 -14.07 14.69
CA ALA A 147 14.57 -13.15 14.35
C ALA A 147 15.82 -13.32 15.24
N GLY A 148 15.74 -14.07 16.32
CA GLY A 148 16.88 -14.29 17.22
C GLY A 148 18.13 -14.84 16.51
N ASP A 149 17.95 -15.77 15.58
CA ASP A 149 19.03 -16.28 14.72
C ASP A 149 19.37 -15.33 13.56
N LEU A 150 18.40 -14.50 13.14
CA LEU A 150 18.53 -13.61 11.99
C LEU A 150 19.35 -12.36 12.30
N LEU A 151 19.33 -11.88 13.55
CA LEU A 151 20.13 -10.75 14.01
C LEU A 151 21.63 -11.11 14.11
N ARG A 152 21.95 -12.41 14.22
CA ARG A 152 23.33 -12.91 14.34
C ARG A 152 23.98 -13.25 13.00
N MET A 153 23.22 -13.26 11.90
CA MET A 153 23.72 -13.67 10.59
C MET A 153 24.00 -12.46 9.70
N ASP A 154 25.01 -12.59 8.84
CA ASP A 154 25.37 -11.57 7.85
C ASP A 154 24.22 -11.23 6.90
N SER A 155 24.24 -10.00 6.38
CA SER A 155 23.22 -9.37 5.54
C SER A 155 22.63 -10.27 4.44
N GLY A 156 21.30 -10.35 4.37
CA GLY A 156 20.58 -11.05 3.31
C GLY A 156 19.07 -10.82 3.38
N THR A 157 18.42 -10.78 2.21
CA THR A 157 16.97 -10.67 2.14
C THR A 157 16.32 -12.01 2.50
N ARG A 158 15.39 -12.01 3.44
CA ARG A 158 14.66 -13.19 3.91
C ARG A 158 13.20 -12.90 4.07
N GLU A 159 12.40 -13.95 4.00
CA GLU A 159 10.97 -13.90 4.27
C GLU A 159 10.67 -14.54 5.61
N VAL A 160 9.84 -13.87 6.40
CA VAL A 160 9.29 -14.38 7.65
C VAL A 160 7.80 -14.11 7.73
N SER A 161 7.09 -14.92 8.50
CA SER A 161 5.69 -14.64 8.82
C SER A 161 5.64 -13.91 10.16
N LEU A 162 4.99 -12.73 10.16
CA LEU A 162 4.75 -11.94 11.36
C LEU A 162 3.29 -12.05 11.76
N GLN A 163 3.03 -12.25 13.04
CA GLN A 163 1.70 -12.08 13.61
C GLN A 163 1.53 -10.65 14.12
N ARG A 164 0.58 -9.92 13.56
CA ARG A 164 0.21 -8.56 14.01
C ARG A 164 -0.51 -8.61 15.36
N ALA A 165 -0.61 -7.45 16.01
CA ALA A 165 -1.35 -7.30 17.28
C ALA A 165 -2.84 -7.69 17.18
N ASP A 166 -3.44 -7.62 16.00
CA ASP A 166 -4.81 -8.07 15.71
C ASP A 166 -4.95 -9.58 15.47
N GLY A 167 -3.85 -10.33 15.58
CA GLY A 167 -3.79 -11.78 15.35
C GLY A 167 -3.62 -12.17 13.88
N SER A 168 -3.64 -11.23 12.92
CA SER A 168 -3.43 -11.51 11.50
C SER A 168 -1.97 -11.86 11.21
N TRP A 169 -1.75 -12.82 10.30
CA TRP A 169 -0.42 -13.20 9.82
C TRP A 169 -0.10 -12.49 8.50
N ILE A 170 1.10 -11.91 8.41
CA ILE A 170 1.59 -11.28 7.19
C ILE A 170 2.97 -11.82 6.81
N PRO A 171 3.25 -12.02 5.53
CA PRO A 171 4.59 -12.32 5.04
C PRO A 171 5.41 -11.03 4.97
N LEU A 172 6.53 -10.98 5.70
CA LEU A 172 7.48 -9.88 5.63
C LEU A 172 8.75 -10.32 4.92
N GLY A 173 9.19 -9.52 3.95
CA GLY A 173 10.55 -9.55 3.45
C GLY A 173 11.40 -8.59 4.29
N PHE A 174 12.50 -9.04 4.85
CA PHE A 174 13.39 -8.16 5.61
C PHE A 174 14.86 -8.34 5.25
N ASN A 175 15.60 -7.29 5.51
CA ASN A 175 17.04 -7.24 5.38
C ASN A 175 17.63 -6.55 6.60
N ASN A 176 18.74 -7.04 7.11
CA ASN A 176 19.46 -6.44 8.24
C ASN A 176 20.87 -6.02 7.84
N SER A 177 21.36 -4.96 8.45
CA SER A 177 22.73 -4.47 8.33
C SER A 177 23.20 -3.86 9.66
N TYR A 178 24.51 -3.82 9.87
CA TYR A 178 25.04 -3.19 11.07
C TYR A 178 25.10 -1.67 10.92
N LEU A 179 24.65 -0.96 11.94
CA LEU A 179 24.92 0.46 12.11
C LEU A 179 26.31 0.61 12.72
N CYS A 180 27.18 1.37 12.06
CA CYS A 180 28.55 1.59 12.53
C CYS A 180 28.81 3.07 12.77
N ASP A 181 29.66 3.37 13.75
CA ASP A 181 30.21 4.70 13.98
C ASP A 181 31.24 5.09 12.90
N PRO A 182 31.73 6.35 12.84
CA PRO A 182 32.74 6.79 11.88
C PRO A 182 34.06 6.02 11.98
N GLU A 183 34.36 5.40 13.13
CA GLU A 183 35.52 4.56 13.39
C GLU A 183 35.31 3.09 12.99
N GLY A 184 34.10 2.74 12.46
CA GLY A 184 33.74 1.39 11.99
C GLY A 184 33.34 0.41 13.10
N ARG A 185 33.11 0.87 14.33
CA ARG A 185 32.60 0.04 15.41
C ARG A 185 31.10 -0.10 15.32
N ARG A 186 30.60 -1.29 15.58
CA ARG A 186 29.16 -1.57 15.55
C ARG A 186 28.46 -0.87 16.71
N GLU A 187 27.43 -0.08 16.42
CA GLU A 187 26.59 0.61 17.41
C GLU A 187 25.19 0.00 17.50
N GLY A 188 24.74 -0.72 16.48
CA GLY A 188 23.43 -1.30 16.44
C GLY A 188 23.14 -2.06 15.15
N ILE A 189 21.86 -2.34 14.92
CA ILE A 189 21.39 -3.06 13.75
C ILE A 189 20.27 -2.25 13.08
N ILE A 190 20.37 -2.09 11.78
CA ILE A 190 19.32 -1.53 10.94
C ILE A 190 18.56 -2.70 10.32
N VAL A 191 17.25 -2.74 10.51
CA VAL A 191 16.35 -3.71 9.89
C VAL A 191 15.41 -2.99 8.96
N VAL A 192 15.47 -3.32 7.68
CA VAL A 192 14.52 -2.84 6.66
C VAL A 192 13.58 -3.99 6.31
N PHE A 193 12.28 -3.74 6.31
CA PHE A 193 11.29 -4.77 6.03
C PHE A 193 10.14 -4.23 5.19
N ARG A 194 9.49 -5.14 4.47
CA ARG A 194 8.37 -4.83 3.59
C ARG A 194 7.26 -5.88 3.72
N ASP A 195 6.02 -5.43 3.81
CA ASP A 195 4.84 -6.30 3.71
C ASP A 195 4.74 -6.86 2.27
N LEU A 196 4.79 -8.18 2.15
CA LEU A 196 4.73 -8.91 0.88
C LEU A 196 3.32 -9.42 0.55
N SER A 197 2.30 -9.09 1.36
CA SER A 197 0.94 -9.62 1.19
C SER A 197 0.37 -9.34 -0.19
N GLU A 198 0.48 -8.11 -0.67
CA GLU A 198 0.01 -7.70 -2.00
C GLU A 198 0.81 -8.39 -3.11
N ILE A 199 2.14 -8.43 -2.96
CA ILE A 199 3.03 -9.06 -3.94
C ILE A 199 2.70 -10.55 -4.07
N LYS A 200 2.54 -11.26 -2.95
CA LYS A 200 2.21 -12.70 -2.95
C LYS A 200 0.80 -12.96 -3.49
N ALA A 201 -0.17 -12.10 -3.17
CA ALA A 201 -1.51 -12.19 -3.74
C ALA A 201 -1.49 -12.03 -5.26
N LEU A 202 -0.76 -11.03 -5.78
CA LEU A 202 -0.59 -10.83 -7.22
C LEU A 202 0.16 -11.98 -7.89
N GLN A 203 1.21 -12.49 -7.27
CA GLN A 203 1.96 -13.66 -7.78
C GLN A 203 1.08 -14.91 -7.87
N GLU A 204 0.25 -15.16 -6.86
CA GLU A 204 -0.66 -16.31 -6.89
C GLU A 204 -1.74 -16.13 -7.96
N GLN A 205 -2.26 -14.90 -8.14
CA GLN A 205 -3.19 -14.61 -9.26
C GLN A 205 -2.54 -14.86 -10.63
N ILE A 206 -1.30 -14.42 -10.83
CA ILE A 206 -0.56 -14.68 -12.08
C ILE A 206 -0.37 -16.19 -12.26
N ARG A 207 0.08 -16.89 -11.23
CA ARG A 207 0.29 -18.35 -11.28
C ARG A 207 -0.97 -19.12 -11.60
N GLN A 208 -2.11 -18.71 -11.05
CA GLN A 208 -3.41 -19.28 -11.40
C GLN A 208 -3.77 -19.02 -12.86
N LYS A 209 -3.57 -17.79 -13.36
CA LYS A 209 -3.78 -17.47 -14.78
C LYS A 209 -2.89 -18.29 -15.71
N ASP A 210 -1.60 -18.45 -15.38
CA ASP A 210 -0.66 -19.25 -16.18
C ASP A 210 -1.04 -20.73 -16.19
N ARG A 211 -1.43 -21.30 -15.04
CA ARG A 211 -1.97 -22.67 -14.98
C ARG A 211 -3.19 -22.85 -15.89
N LEU A 212 -4.12 -21.89 -15.84
CA LEU A 212 -5.32 -21.93 -16.66
C LEU A 212 -4.98 -21.82 -18.15
N ALA A 213 -4.05 -20.96 -18.54
CA ALA A 213 -3.59 -20.82 -19.91
C ALA A 213 -2.96 -22.11 -20.44
N THR A 214 -2.10 -22.76 -19.64
CA THR A 214 -1.47 -24.04 -19.98
C THR A 214 -2.52 -25.16 -20.14
N ILE A 215 -3.46 -25.27 -19.20
CA ILE A 215 -4.57 -26.23 -19.30
C ILE A 215 -5.38 -25.96 -20.58
N GLY A 216 -5.64 -24.71 -20.91
CA GLY A 216 -6.40 -24.32 -22.09
C GLY A 216 -5.71 -24.68 -23.40
N GLU A 217 -4.40 -24.52 -23.50
CA GLU A 217 -3.63 -24.88 -24.70
C GLU A 217 -3.59 -26.38 -24.90
N VAL A 218 -3.31 -27.15 -23.84
CA VAL A 218 -3.31 -28.62 -23.87
C VAL A 218 -4.71 -29.15 -24.18
N ALA A 219 -5.74 -28.60 -23.52
CA ALA A 219 -7.13 -28.99 -23.75
C ALA A 219 -7.56 -28.72 -25.20
N ALA A 220 -7.14 -27.62 -25.80
CA ALA A 220 -7.49 -27.30 -27.19
C ALA A 220 -6.91 -28.30 -28.18
N LYS A 221 -5.67 -28.72 -27.97
CA LYS A 221 -5.03 -29.74 -28.81
C LYS A 221 -5.68 -31.10 -28.63
N MET A 222 -5.86 -31.54 -27.39
CA MET A 222 -6.48 -32.82 -27.07
C MET A 222 -7.95 -32.88 -27.51
N ALA A 223 -8.68 -31.77 -27.42
CA ALA A 223 -10.09 -31.71 -27.84
C ALA A 223 -10.25 -32.07 -29.33
N HIS A 224 -9.41 -31.51 -30.20
CA HIS A 224 -9.44 -31.87 -31.62
C HIS A 224 -9.09 -33.36 -31.86
N GLU A 225 -8.09 -33.87 -31.15
CA GLU A 225 -7.64 -35.26 -31.30
C GLU A 225 -8.65 -36.28 -30.74
N VAL A 226 -9.44 -35.91 -29.72
CA VAL A 226 -10.47 -36.74 -29.12
C VAL A 226 -11.82 -36.62 -29.85
N LYS A 227 -12.22 -35.41 -30.29
CA LYS A 227 -13.46 -35.22 -31.05
C LYS A 227 -13.49 -36.00 -32.37
N ASN A 228 -12.32 -36.11 -33.04
CA ASN A 228 -12.25 -36.80 -34.33
C ASN A 228 -12.66 -38.30 -34.25
N PRO A 229 -12.07 -39.12 -33.36
CA PRO A 229 -12.50 -40.54 -33.21
C PRO A 229 -13.94 -40.64 -32.68
N LEU A 230 -14.38 -39.74 -31.77
CA LEU A 230 -15.76 -39.73 -31.28
C LEU A 230 -16.76 -39.46 -32.40
N ALA A 231 -16.44 -38.55 -33.35
CA ALA A 231 -17.28 -38.27 -34.51
C ALA A 231 -17.38 -39.53 -35.41
N GLY A 232 -16.25 -40.25 -35.61
CA GLY A 232 -16.26 -41.49 -36.35
C GLY A 232 -17.14 -42.58 -35.70
N ILE A 233 -17.00 -42.75 -34.36
CA ILE A 233 -17.82 -43.73 -33.61
C ILE A 233 -19.30 -43.33 -33.64
N SER A 234 -19.59 -42.05 -33.47
CA SER A 234 -20.97 -41.51 -33.54
C SER A 234 -21.59 -41.78 -34.92
N TYR A 235 -20.82 -41.55 -36.00
CA TYR A 235 -21.27 -41.79 -37.36
C TYR A 235 -21.64 -43.26 -37.60
N VAL A 236 -20.75 -44.19 -37.20
CA VAL A 236 -21.00 -45.62 -37.32
C VAL A 236 -22.23 -46.04 -36.48
N ALA A 237 -22.35 -45.57 -35.23
CA ALA A 237 -23.51 -45.87 -34.39
C ALA A 237 -24.80 -45.34 -34.98
N GLN A 238 -24.81 -44.15 -35.63
CA GLN A 238 -25.99 -43.61 -36.34
C GLN A 238 -26.35 -44.46 -37.55
N ILE A 239 -25.39 -44.93 -38.34
CA ILE A 239 -25.67 -45.86 -39.48
C ILE A 239 -26.28 -47.16 -38.98
N LEU A 240 -25.68 -47.74 -37.92
CA LEU A 240 -26.23 -48.96 -37.34
C LEU A 240 -27.68 -48.77 -36.90
N LYS A 241 -27.97 -47.68 -36.19
CA LYS A 241 -29.33 -47.33 -35.74
C LYS A 241 -30.32 -47.21 -36.90
N ARG A 242 -29.89 -46.72 -38.08
CA ARG A 242 -30.76 -46.47 -39.24
C ARG A 242 -30.92 -47.67 -40.13
N GLU A 243 -29.83 -48.46 -40.34
CA GLU A 243 -29.80 -49.47 -41.41
C GLU A 243 -29.97 -50.90 -40.91
N VAL A 244 -29.77 -51.13 -39.60
CA VAL A 244 -29.93 -52.48 -39.04
C VAL A 244 -31.23 -52.55 -38.26
N PRO A 245 -32.15 -53.47 -38.58
CA PRO A 245 -33.32 -53.73 -37.74
C PRO A 245 -32.87 -54.41 -36.45
N PHE A 246 -32.77 -53.65 -35.39
CA PHE A 246 -32.41 -54.18 -34.06
C PHE A 246 -33.66 -54.67 -33.31
N GLU A 247 -33.48 -55.76 -32.53
CA GLU A 247 -34.39 -56.03 -31.42
C GLU A 247 -34.30 -54.88 -30.41
N ASP A 248 -35.38 -54.61 -29.66
CA ASP A 248 -35.47 -53.45 -28.76
C ASP A 248 -34.27 -53.31 -27.83
N SER A 249 -33.70 -54.40 -27.33
CA SER A 249 -32.52 -54.40 -26.46
C SER A 249 -31.23 -53.86 -27.14
N HIS A 250 -31.02 -54.13 -28.42
CA HIS A 250 -29.87 -53.60 -29.17
C HIS A 250 -30.05 -52.14 -29.57
N ALA A 251 -31.28 -51.73 -29.85
CA ALA A 251 -31.60 -50.31 -30.12
C ALA A 251 -31.32 -49.44 -28.89
N GLU A 252 -31.63 -49.94 -27.69
CA GLU A 252 -31.33 -49.28 -26.44
C GLU A 252 -29.79 -49.12 -26.20
N LEU A 253 -29.01 -50.16 -26.52
CA LEU A 253 -27.55 -50.12 -26.41
C LEU A 253 -26.92 -49.08 -27.36
N VAL A 254 -27.36 -49.03 -28.61
CA VAL A 254 -26.90 -48.02 -29.58
C VAL A 254 -27.29 -46.59 -29.12
N GLN A 255 -28.49 -46.43 -28.57
CA GLN A 255 -28.90 -45.13 -28.03
C GLN A 255 -28.08 -44.72 -26.80
N ALA A 256 -27.75 -45.64 -25.90
CA ALA A 256 -26.87 -45.40 -24.76
C ALA A 256 -25.45 -44.99 -25.21
N MET A 257 -24.91 -45.66 -26.25
CA MET A 257 -23.60 -45.31 -26.84
C MET A 257 -23.61 -43.89 -27.43
N LEU A 258 -24.63 -43.53 -28.20
CA LEU A 258 -24.76 -42.16 -28.74
C LEU A 258 -24.90 -41.12 -27.65
N SER A 259 -25.61 -41.42 -26.57
CA SER A 259 -25.72 -40.56 -25.41
C SER A 259 -24.38 -40.33 -24.72
N GLU A 260 -23.56 -41.39 -24.55
CA GLU A 260 -22.24 -41.31 -23.95
C GLU A 260 -21.23 -40.50 -24.80
N ILE A 261 -21.29 -40.69 -26.14
CA ILE A 261 -20.49 -39.88 -27.07
C ILE A 261 -20.87 -38.40 -26.98
N SER A 262 -22.15 -38.07 -26.90
CA SER A 262 -22.63 -36.70 -26.71
C SER A 262 -22.15 -36.11 -25.39
N ARG A 263 -22.17 -36.93 -24.31
CA ARG A 263 -21.65 -36.54 -22.99
C ARG A 263 -20.16 -36.23 -23.03
N LEU A 264 -19.35 -37.08 -23.68
CA LEU A 264 -17.92 -36.87 -23.83
C LEU A 264 -17.60 -35.58 -24.62
N ASN A 265 -18.32 -35.35 -25.72
CA ASN A 265 -18.18 -34.11 -26.48
C ASN A 265 -18.50 -32.86 -25.63
N GLY A 266 -19.54 -32.92 -24.80
CA GLY A 266 -19.89 -31.83 -23.87
C GLY A 266 -18.78 -31.58 -22.85
N LEU A 267 -18.15 -32.63 -22.29
CA LEU A 267 -17.01 -32.49 -21.37
C LEU A 267 -15.81 -31.82 -22.03
N ILE A 268 -15.52 -32.17 -23.28
CA ILE A 268 -14.41 -31.56 -24.05
C ILE A 268 -14.71 -30.09 -24.31
N ASP A 269 -15.96 -29.75 -24.67
CA ASP A 269 -16.36 -28.35 -24.89
C ASP A 269 -16.27 -27.53 -23.60
N ASP A 270 -16.71 -28.06 -22.48
CA ASP A 270 -16.59 -27.45 -21.16
C ASP A 270 -15.14 -27.18 -20.78
N LEU A 271 -14.25 -28.14 -21.02
CA LEU A 271 -12.82 -28.02 -20.78
C LEU A 271 -12.17 -26.93 -21.65
N LEU A 272 -12.59 -26.84 -22.93
CA LEU A 272 -12.16 -25.78 -23.85
C LEU A 272 -12.58 -24.40 -23.40
N VAL A 273 -13.85 -24.29 -22.95
CA VAL A 273 -14.39 -23.02 -22.42
C VAL A 273 -13.61 -22.59 -21.17
N TYR A 274 -13.27 -23.54 -20.30
CA TYR A 274 -12.51 -23.25 -19.10
C TYR A 274 -11.07 -22.83 -19.40
N GLY A 275 -10.40 -23.42 -20.39
CA GLY A 275 -8.99 -23.16 -20.69
C GLY A 275 -8.71 -21.92 -21.52
N ARG A 276 -9.66 -21.38 -22.28
CA ARG A 276 -9.41 -20.21 -23.15
C ARG A 276 -9.79 -18.90 -22.50
N PRO A 277 -8.87 -17.90 -22.44
CA PRO A 277 -9.26 -16.53 -22.16
C PRO A 277 -10.15 -16.05 -23.34
N ALA A 278 -11.43 -15.90 -23.10
CA ALA A 278 -12.34 -15.42 -24.13
C ALA A 278 -12.32 -13.89 -24.17
N ARG A 279 -12.25 -13.32 -25.40
CA ARG A 279 -12.65 -11.93 -25.60
C ARG A 279 -14.15 -11.87 -25.43
N LEU A 280 -14.61 -11.23 -24.35
CA LEU A 280 -16.04 -11.09 -24.06
C LEU A 280 -16.68 -10.19 -25.11
N ALA A 281 -17.78 -10.65 -25.70
CA ALA A 281 -18.64 -9.83 -26.56
C ALA A 281 -19.69 -9.10 -25.70
N VAL A 282 -19.23 -8.10 -24.97
CA VAL A 282 -20.06 -7.37 -24.01
C VAL A 282 -21.04 -6.45 -24.73
N ALA A 283 -22.32 -6.58 -24.41
CA ALA A 283 -23.41 -5.73 -24.92
C ALA A 283 -24.47 -5.52 -23.83
N PRO A 284 -25.24 -4.43 -23.87
CA PRO A 284 -26.36 -4.25 -22.94
C PRO A 284 -27.38 -5.39 -23.10
N GLN A 285 -27.64 -6.13 -22.04
CA GLN A 285 -28.52 -7.29 -22.00
C GLN A 285 -29.60 -7.12 -20.95
N ASP A 286 -30.81 -7.62 -21.27
CA ASP A 286 -31.91 -7.81 -20.31
C ASP A 286 -31.83 -9.23 -19.73
N LEU A 287 -31.53 -9.34 -18.43
CA LEU A 287 -31.40 -10.64 -17.77
C LEU A 287 -32.72 -11.41 -17.72
N ASN A 288 -33.85 -10.71 -17.57
CA ASN A 288 -35.18 -11.32 -17.56
C ASN A 288 -35.48 -11.97 -18.93
N ARG A 289 -35.13 -11.30 -20.02
CA ARG A 289 -35.29 -11.83 -21.37
C ARG A 289 -34.43 -13.10 -21.60
N ILE A 290 -33.18 -13.09 -21.13
CA ILE A 290 -32.33 -14.30 -21.23
C ILE A 290 -32.97 -15.48 -20.48
N TRP A 291 -33.53 -15.25 -19.30
CA TRP A 291 -34.22 -16.28 -18.53
C TRP A 291 -35.48 -16.79 -19.23
N GLU A 292 -36.31 -15.93 -19.87
CA GLU A 292 -37.48 -16.35 -20.63
C GLU A 292 -37.10 -17.27 -21.82
N GLU A 293 -36.01 -16.94 -22.53
CA GLU A 293 -35.48 -17.79 -23.60
C GLU A 293 -35.06 -19.17 -23.06
N ILE A 294 -34.40 -19.23 -21.90
CA ILE A 294 -33.96 -20.48 -21.26
C ILE A 294 -35.16 -21.33 -20.82
N PHE A 295 -36.19 -20.70 -20.24
CA PHE A 295 -37.37 -21.42 -19.80
C PHE A 295 -38.12 -22.06 -20.95
N ASN A 296 -38.23 -21.34 -22.07
CA ASN A 296 -38.84 -21.90 -23.27
C ASN A 296 -38.09 -23.12 -23.80
N LEU A 297 -36.75 -23.08 -23.76
CA LEU A 297 -35.88 -24.21 -24.16
C LEU A 297 -35.98 -25.40 -23.21
N SER A 298 -36.17 -25.16 -21.90
CA SER A 298 -36.15 -26.20 -20.86
C SER A 298 -37.56 -26.76 -20.54
N LYS A 299 -38.60 -26.26 -21.19
CA LYS A 299 -40.00 -26.59 -20.86
C LYS A 299 -40.26 -28.11 -20.93
N GLU A 300 -39.89 -28.76 -22.02
CA GLU A 300 -40.11 -30.21 -22.20
C GLU A 300 -39.40 -31.05 -21.15
N ASP A 301 -38.19 -30.65 -20.73
CA ASP A 301 -37.44 -31.35 -19.70
C ASP A 301 -38.03 -31.16 -18.29
N LEU A 302 -38.57 -29.94 -18.00
CA LEU A 302 -39.30 -29.66 -16.77
C LEU A 302 -40.58 -30.47 -16.68
N ASP A 303 -41.36 -30.51 -17.76
CA ASP A 303 -42.63 -31.24 -17.85
C ASP A 303 -42.37 -32.76 -17.69
N ARG A 304 -41.33 -33.30 -18.37
CA ARG A 304 -40.96 -34.69 -18.30
C ARG A 304 -40.54 -35.12 -16.88
N ARG A 305 -39.87 -34.24 -16.13
CA ARG A 305 -39.47 -34.46 -14.74
C ARG A 305 -40.58 -34.18 -13.73
N GLY A 306 -41.70 -33.60 -14.14
CA GLY A 306 -42.80 -33.22 -13.27
C GLY A 306 -42.42 -32.10 -12.31
N LEU A 307 -41.54 -31.15 -12.73
CA LEU A 307 -41.09 -30.03 -11.93
C LEU A 307 -41.92 -28.79 -12.14
N THR A 308 -42.17 -28.06 -11.04
CA THR A 308 -42.85 -26.75 -11.11
C THR A 308 -41.81 -25.63 -11.19
N LEU A 309 -41.87 -24.80 -12.25
CA LEU A 309 -41.07 -23.61 -12.40
C LEU A 309 -41.82 -22.37 -11.93
N VAL A 310 -41.21 -21.63 -10.98
CA VAL A 310 -41.75 -20.36 -10.49
C VAL A 310 -40.84 -19.22 -10.97
N ARG A 311 -41.47 -18.18 -11.54
CA ARG A 311 -40.82 -16.96 -12.05
C ARG A 311 -41.18 -15.80 -11.15
N ASP A 312 -40.18 -15.17 -10.56
CA ASP A 312 -40.33 -14.02 -9.68
C ASP A 312 -39.37 -12.91 -10.15
N PHE A 313 -39.73 -12.29 -11.29
CA PHE A 313 -38.90 -11.30 -11.94
C PHE A 313 -39.32 -9.87 -11.55
N GLN A 314 -38.39 -9.11 -11.03
CA GLN A 314 -38.60 -7.69 -10.80
C GLN A 314 -38.73 -6.97 -12.16
N ALA A 315 -39.83 -6.23 -12.36
CA ALA A 315 -40.03 -5.41 -13.55
C ALA A 315 -39.10 -4.18 -13.53
N GLY A 316 -38.68 -3.73 -14.71
CA GLY A 316 -37.91 -2.49 -14.85
C GLY A 316 -36.48 -2.58 -14.39
N LEU A 317 -35.87 -3.76 -14.40
CA LEU A 317 -34.44 -3.90 -14.16
C LEU A 317 -33.65 -3.19 -15.26
N PRO A 318 -32.50 -2.51 -14.89
CA PRO A 318 -31.64 -1.91 -15.90
C PRO A 318 -30.93 -2.98 -16.75
N LEU A 319 -30.59 -2.61 -18.00
CA LEU A 319 -29.74 -3.44 -18.84
C LEU A 319 -28.35 -3.56 -18.20
N VAL A 320 -27.75 -4.75 -18.32
CA VAL A 320 -26.41 -5.05 -17.83
C VAL A 320 -25.48 -5.25 -19.01
N ALA A 321 -24.31 -4.63 -18.99
CA ALA A 321 -23.29 -4.83 -20.00
C ALA A 321 -22.55 -6.16 -19.76
N VAL A 322 -23.02 -7.22 -20.42
CA VAL A 322 -22.49 -8.59 -20.31
C VAL A 322 -22.48 -9.29 -21.67
N ASP A 323 -21.70 -10.36 -21.77
CA ASP A 323 -21.79 -11.29 -22.91
C ASP A 323 -23.02 -12.20 -22.73
N GLY A 324 -24.07 -11.95 -23.52
CA GLY A 324 -25.35 -12.66 -23.41
C GLY A 324 -25.23 -14.18 -23.63
N ASN A 325 -24.32 -14.62 -24.50
CA ASN A 325 -24.13 -16.07 -24.75
C ASN A 325 -23.46 -16.74 -23.53
N ARG A 326 -22.48 -16.08 -22.91
CA ARG A 326 -21.84 -16.58 -21.70
C ARG A 326 -22.79 -16.58 -20.52
N MET A 327 -23.59 -15.53 -20.33
CA MET A 327 -24.63 -15.50 -19.28
C MET A 327 -25.69 -16.59 -19.50
N ARG A 328 -26.11 -16.83 -20.75
CA ARG A 328 -27.01 -17.94 -21.06
C ARG A 328 -26.43 -19.28 -20.64
N GLN A 329 -25.14 -19.52 -20.87
CA GLN A 329 -24.43 -20.73 -20.42
C GLN A 329 -24.46 -20.87 -18.90
N VAL A 330 -24.19 -19.78 -18.15
CA VAL A 330 -24.25 -19.77 -16.68
C VAL A 330 -25.65 -20.15 -16.20
N PHE A 331 -26.67 -19.47 -16.71
CA PHE A 331 -28.05 -19.67 -16.28
C PHE A 331 -28.56 -21.08 -16.63
N LEU A 332 -28.22 -21.61 -17.81
CA LEU A 332 -28.55 -22.98 -18.19
C LEU A 332 -27.90 -23.99 -17.26
N ASN A 333 -26.61 -23.83 -16.93
CA ASN A 333 -25.89 -24.75 -16.05
C ASN A 333 -26.49 -24.74 -14.64
N VAL A 334 -26.81 -23.56 -14.09
CA VAL A 334 -27.42 -23.45 -12.75
C VAL A 334 -28.83 -24.05 -12.75
N LEU A 335 -29.65 -23.74 -13.77
CA LEU A 335 -30.98 -24.32 -13.91
C LEU A 335 -30.95 -25.85 -14.02
N LYS A 336 -30.05 -26.38 -14.87
CA LYS A 336 -29.87 -27.83 -15.03
C LYS A 336 -29.48 -28.50 -13.72
N ASN A 337 -28.56 -27.89 -12.94
CA ASN A 337 -28.17 -28.39 -11.64
C ASN A 337 -29.34 -28.41 -10.66
N ALA A 338 -30.16 -27.34 -10.62
CA ALA A 338 -31.36 -27.28 -9.80
C ALA A 338 -32.38 -28.35 -10.19
N MET A 339 -32.64 -28.53 -11.50
CA MET A 339 -33.55 -29.58 -12.02
C MET A 339 -33.07 -30.99 -11.70
N GLU A 340 -31.76 -31.22 -11.75
CA GLU A 340 -31.16 -32.56 -11.44
C GLU A 340 -31.17 -32.86 -9.94
N ALA A 341 -31.07 -31.84 -9.08
CA ALA A 341 -31.13 -31.99 -7.63
C ALA A 341 -32.55 -32.19 -7.09
N THR A 342 -33.53 -31.70 -7.85
CA THR A 342 -34.94 -31.69 -7.45
C THR A 342 -35.67 -32.97 -7.87
N GLY A 343 -36.33 -33.61 -6.94
CA GLY A 343 -37.17 -34.80 -7.23
C GLY A 343 -38.49 -34.43 -7.93
N SER A 344 -39.15 -35.45 -8.46
CA SER A 344 -40.46 -35.28 -9.12
C SER A 344 -41.47 -34.62 -8.17
N GLY A 345 -42.26 -33.66 -8.67
CA GLY A 345 -43.22 -32.85 -7.91
C GLY A 345 -42.57 -31.67 -7.18
N GLY A 346 -41.22 -31.54 -7.25
CA GLY A 346 -40.51 -30.41 -6.63
C GLY A 346 -40.63 -29.12 -7.44
N ARG A 347 -39.96 -28.09 -6.89
CA ARG A 347 -40.08 -26.71 -7.42
C ARG A 347 -38.68 -26.11 -7.64
N VAL A 348 -38.54 -25.38 -8.76
CA VAL A 348 -37.40 -24.48 -9.02
C VAL A 348 -37.96 -23.05 -9.15
N THR A 349 -37.41 -22.13 -8.37
CA THR A 349 -37.78 -20.73 -8.38
C THR A 349 -36.63 -19.87 -8.87
N VAL A 350 -36.90 -19.00 -9.86
CA VAL A 350 -35.89 -18.03 -10.31
C VAL A 350 -36.39 -16.61 -10.02
N ARG A 351 -35.57 -15.87 -9.26
CA ARG A 351 -35.86 -14.47 -8.91
C ARG A 351 -34.79 -13.56 -9.49
N THR A 352 -35.21 -12.39 -9.93
CA THR A 352 -34.33 -11.31 -10.34
C THR A 352 -34.69 -10.06 -9.58
N ARG A 353 -33.67 -9.38 -8.99
CA ARG A 353 -33.90 -8.16 -8.23
C ARG A 353 -32.69 -7.22 -8.28
N ARG A 354 -32.96 -5.93 -8.07
CA ARG A 354 -31.94 -4.94 -7.83
C ARG A 354 -31.64 -4.90 -6.35
N VAL A 355 -30.35 -5.01 -5.98
CA VAL A 355 -29.88 -4.94 -4.58
C VAL A 355 -28.93 -3.77 -4.41
N SER A 356 -29.08 -3.05 -3.29
CA SER A 356 -28.17 -2.01 -2.85
C SER A 356 -27.32 -2.60 -1.74
N GLY A 357 -26.00 -2.61 -1.87
CA GLY A 357 -25.15 -3.14 -0.83
C GLY A 357 -23.72 -3.44 -1.29
N ALA A 358 -22.83 -3.65 -0.34
CA ALA A 358 -21.42 -3.92 -0.59
C ALA A 358 -21.24 -5.21 -1.39
N GLY A 359 -20.82 -5.06 -2.64
CA GLY A 359 -20.16 -6.13 -3.36
C GLY A 359 -18.72 -6.29 -2.83
N PRO A 360 -17.97 -7.32 -3.25
CA PRO A 360 -16.61 -7.59 -2.79
C PRO A 360 -15.59 -6.48 -3.10
N ALA A 361 -15.98 -5.44 -3.82
CA ALA A 361 -15.20 -4.23 -4.03
C ALA A 361 -16.01 -3.02 -3.54
N THR A 362 -15.77 -2.59 -2.31
CA THR A 362 -16.21 -1.30 -1.77
C THR A 362 -15.57 -0.15 -2.54
N ARG A 363 -16.24 0.34 -3.60
CA ARG A 363 -15.92 1.66 -4.15
C ARG A 363 -16.81 2.70 -3.47
N PRO A 364 -16.28 3.88 -3.09
CA PRO A 364 -17.10 4.98 -2.63
C PRO A 364 -17.96 5.47 -3.81
N GLY A 365 -19.27 5.21 -3.75
CA GLY A 365 -20.20 5.58 -4.82
C GLY A 365 -21.40 4.65 -4.99
N GLY A 366 -21.60 3.64 -4.12
CA GLY A 366 -22.82 2.83 -4.08
C GLY A 366 -23.19 2.18 -5.42
N THR A 367 -22.37 1.24 -5.92
CA THR A 367 -22.69 0.48 -7.14
C THR A 367 -23.95 -0.34 -6.90
N ALA A 368 -25.01 -0.11 -7.69
CA ALA A 368 -26.18 -0.95 -7.67
C ALA A 368 -25.82 -2.31 -8.28
N TRP A 369 -26.33 -3.37 -7.68
CA TRP A 369 -26.12 -4.74 -8.15
C TRP A 369 -27.43 -5.33 -8.63
N LEU A 370 -27.36 -6.18 -9.64
CA LEU A 370 -28.45 -7.07 -10.03
C LEU A 370 -28.17 -8.45 -9.48
N GLU A 371 -29.15 -9.02 -8.81
CA GLU A 371 -29.07 -10.36 -8.23
C GLU A 371 -30.05 -11.28 -8.92
N VAL A 372 -29.54 -12.44 -9.33
CA VAL A 372 -30.34 -13.56 -9.83
C VAL A 372 -30.23 -14.66 -8.80
N LEU A 373 -31.36 -15.09 -8.25
CA LEU A 373 -31.47 -16.21 -7.32
C LEU A 373 -32.11 -17.39 -8.03
N VAL A 374 -31.49 -18.55 -7.93
CA VAL A 374 -32.06 -19.82 -8.39
C VAL A 374 -32.19 -20.73 -7.18
N GLU A 375 -33.42 -21.02 -6.77
CA GLU A 375 -33.75 -21.82 -5.62
C GLU A 375 -34.36 -23.14 -6.07
N ASP A 376 -33.94 -24.24 -5.51
CA ASP A 376 -34.52 -25.56 -5.73
C ASP A 376 -34.98 -26.19 -4.40
N THR A 377 -35.93 -27.13 -4.48
CA THR A 377 -36.42 -27.91 -3.34
C THR A 377 -35.79 -29.31 -3.33
N GLY A 378 -34.54 -29.41 -3.76
CA GLY A 378 -33.82 -30.67 -3.90
C GLY A 378 -33.11 -31.13 -2.64
N CYS A 379 -32.07 -31.97 -2.83
CA CYS A 379 -31.31 -32.57 -1.73
C CYS A 379 -30.41 -31.57 -0.98
N GLY A 380 -30.23 -30.37 -1.50
CA GLY A 380 -29.37 -29.35 -0.91
C GLY A 380 -27.87 -29.64 -1.01
N ILE A 381 -27.07 -28.69 -0.52
CA ILE A 381 -25.62 -28.77 -0.49
C ILE A 381 -25.10 -28.62 0.93
N PRO A 382 -24.39 -29.63 1.51
CA PRO A 382 -23.85 -29.54 2.85
C PRO A 382 -22.91 -28.34 3.00
N PRO A 383 -22.85 -27.66 4.18
CA PRO A 383 -22.01 -26.48 4.40
C PRO A 383 -20.53 -26.68 4.03
N GLN A 384 -19.98 -27.86 4.28
CA GLN A 384 -18.60 -28.23 3.98
C GLN A 384 -18.29 -28.30 2.48
N ASP A 385 -19.31 -28.47 1.64
CA ASP A 385 -19.16 -28.64 0.20
C ASP A 385 -19.47 -27.36 -0.58
N ARG A 386 -20.01 -26.30 0.05
CA ARG A 386 -20.44 -25.07 -0.61
C ARG A 386 -19.33 -24.36 -1.38
N GLU A 387 -18.12 -24.33 -0.87
CA GLU A 387 -16.97 -23.79 -1.62
C GLU A 387 -16.42 -24.83 -2.61
N ARG A 388 -16.43 -26.09 -2.26
CA ARG A 388 -15.88 -27.17 -3.06
C ARG A 388 -16.65 -27.45 -4.35
N VAL A 389 -17.96 -27.16 -4.40
CA VAL A 389 -18.77 -27.34 -5.63
C VAL A 389 -18.28 -26.44 -6.78
N PHE A 390 -17.47 -25.43 -6.50
CA PHE A 390 -16.83 -24.59 -7.50
C PHE A 390 -15.39 -25.02 -7.84
N GLU A 391 -14.86 -26.09 -7.21
CA GLU A 391 -13.57 -26.66 -7.56
C GLU A 391 -13.69 -27.52 -8.82
N LEU A 392 -12.61 -27.57 -9.61
CA LEU A 392 -12.56 -28.38 -10.83
C LEU A 392 -12.70 -29.88 -10.52
N PHE A 393 -13.52 -30.56 -11.33
CA PHE A 393 -13.78 -31.99 -11.24
C PHE A 393 -14.47 -32.44 -9.94
N TYR A 394 -14.84 -31.51 -9.06
CA TYR A 394 -15.62 -31.87 -7.89
C TYR A 394 -17.08 -32.11 -8.26
N THR A 395 -17.58 -33.31 -7.96
CA THR A 395 -18.97 -33.71 -8.19
C THR A 395 -19.40 -34.79 -7.21
N THR A 396 -20.64 -34.67 -6.74
CA THR A 396 -21.30 -35.72 -5.97
C THR A 396 -22.21 -36.61 -6.84
N LYS A 397 -22.35 -36.28 -8.14
CA LYS A 397 -23.22 -36.98 -9.09
C LYS A 397 -22.44 -38.00 -9.87
N PRO A 398 -22.96 -39.26 -10.04
CA PRO A 398 -22.24 -40.30 -10.80
C PRO A 398 -21.97 -39.92 -12.26
N SER A 399 -22.83 -39.12 -12.88
CA SER A 399 -22.68 -38.67 -14.27
C SER A 399 -22.21 -37.22 -14.42
N GLY A 400 -21.86 -36.57 -13.31
CA GLY A 400 -21.42 -35.17 -13.31
C GLY A 400 -20.00 -35.02 -13.80
N SER A 401 -19.71 -33.96 -14.56
CA SER A 401 -18.37 -33.60 -15.01
C SER A 401 -17.54 -32.91 -13.95
N GLY A 402 -18.20 -32.25 -13.00
CA GLY A 402 -17.54 -31.32 -12.06
C GLY A 402 -16.96 -30.07 -12.71
N LEU A 403 -17.34 -29.74 -13.96
CA LEU A 403 -16.85 -28.56 -14.70
C LEU A 403 -17.89 -27.42 -14.76
N GLY A 404 -19.18 -27.74 -14.69
CA GLY A 404 -20.24 -26.74 -14.91
C GLY A 404 -20.20 -25.55 -13.96
N LEU A 405 -20.13 -25.77 -12.63
CA LEU A 405 -20.11 -24.68 -11.64
C LEU A 405 -18.79 -23.90 -11.62
N PRO A 406 -17.59 -24.51 -11.73
CA PRO A 406 -16.34 -23.80 -11.96
C PRO A 406 -16.39 -22.85 -13.17
N ILE A 407 -16.98 -23.30 -14.28
CA ILE A 407 -17.18 -22.47 -15.48
C ILE A 407 -18.15 -21.30 -15.18
N CYS A 408 -19.23 -21.56 -14.46
CA CYS A 408 -20.16 -20.50 -14.03
C CYS A 408 -19.46 -19.44 -13.19
N ARG A 409 -18.68 -19.84 -12.18
CA ARG A 409 -17.91 -18.93 -11.32
C ARG A 409 -16.97 -18.08 -12.16
N ARG A 410 -16.19 -18.68 -13.03
CA ARG A 410 -15.26 -17.95 -13.90
C ARG A 410 -15.97 -16.97 -14.82
N ILE A 411 -17.04 -17.38 -15.51
CA ILE A 411 -17.79 -16.49 -16.40
C ILE A 411 -18.34 -15.29 -15.61
N VAL A 412 -18.91 -15.52 -14.44
CA VAL A 412 -19.45 -14.45 -13.59
C VAL A 412 -18.36 -13.50 -13.11
N GLU A 413 -17.20 -14.02 -12.69
CA GLU A 413 -16.02 -13.25 -12.27
C GLU A 413 -15.43 -12.42 -13.44
N GLU A 414 -15.35 -12.99 -14.65
CA GLU A 414 -14.95 -12.27 -15.87
C GLU A 414 -15.87 -11.10 -16.19
N HIS A 415 -17.12 -11.13 -15.70
CA HIS A 415 -18.10 -10.02 -15.79
C HIS A 415 -18.11 -9.10 -14.56
N GLY A 416 -17.13 -9.26 -13.64
CA GLY A 416 -17.03 -8.45 -12.42
C GLY A 416 -18.10 -8.79 -11.39
N GLY A 417 -18.75 -9.95 -11.53
CA GLY A 417 -19.78 -10.44 -10.63
C GLY A 417 -19.27 -11.45 -9.60
N THR A 418 -20.23 -12.01 -8.84
CA THR A 418 -19.99 -13.11 -7.90
C THR A 418 -21.08 -14.15 -8.00
N ILE A 419 -20.73 -15.42 -7.79
CA ILE A 419 -21.69 -16.52 -7.64
C ILE A 419 -21.42 -17.21 -6.30
N THR A 420 -22.47 -17.42 -5.54
CA THR A 420 -22.43 -18.11 -4.24
C THR A 420 -23.55 -19.14 -4.16
N VAL A 421 -23.39 -20.09 -3.27
CA VAL A 421 -24.44 -21.08 -2.97
C VAL A 421 -24.71 -21.13 -1.48
N ASP A 422 -25.98 -21.24 -1.11
CA ASP A 422 -26.46 -21.45 0.24
C ASP A 422 -27.53 -22.58 0.23
N GLY A 423 -27.99 -23.01 1.42
CA GLY A 423 -28.95 -24.10 1.57
C GLY A 423 -28.42 -25.15 2.55
N GLY A 424 -29.31 -26.02 3.04
CA GLY A 424 -28.98 -27.11 3.94
C GLY A 424 -29.15 -28.48 3.28
N ALA A 425 -28.56 -29.51 3.85
CA ALA A 425 -28.85 -30.88 3.41
C ALA A 425 -30.33 -31.21 3.66
N GLY A 426 -31.08 -31.44 2.59
CA GLY A 426 -32.53 -31.71 2.62
C GLY A 426 -33.44 -30.51 2.51
N ASP A 427 -32.91 -29.26 2.56
CA ASP A 427 -33.71 -28.02 2.49
C ASP A 427 -33.66 -27.36 1.10
N GLY A 428 -33.08 -28.02 0.09
CA GLY A 428 -32.81 -27.44 -1.23
C GLY A 428 -31.56 -26.58 -1.26
N SER A 429 -31.26 -26.05 -2.45
CA SER A 429 -30.11 -25.14 -2.66
C SER A 429 -30.57 -23.81 -3.20
N GLN A 430 -29.82 -22.75 -2.87
CA GLN A 430 -30.00 -21.40 -3.39
C GLN A 430 -28.69 -20.91 -4.01
N PHE A 431 -28.66 -20.74 -5.32
CA PHE A 431 -27.58 -20.10 -6.05
C PHE A 431 -27.87 -18.61 -6.20
N ALA A 432 -26.93 -17.77 -5.77
CA ALA A 432 -27.04 -16.31 -5.93
C ALA A 432 -25.95 -15.82 -6.88
N ILE A 433 -26.35 -15.22 -8.00
CA ILE A 433 -25.46 -14.59 -8.98
C ILE A 433 -25.65 -13.09 -8.91
N ARG A 434 -24.59 -12.35 -8.62
CA ARG A 434 -24.61 -10.89 -8.54
C ARG A 434 -23.76 -10.28 -9.63
N LEU A 435 -24.32 -9.34 -10.39
CA LEU A 435 -23.67 -8.62 -11.47
C LEU A 435 -23.74 -7.11 -11.21
N PRO A 436 -22.69 -6.34 -11.51
CA PRO A 436 -22.75 -4.88 -11.36
C PRO A 436 -23.73 -4.27 -12.35
N ALA A 437 -24.67 -3.43 -11.90
CA ALA A 437 -25.72 -2.85 -12.73
C ALA A 437 -25.19 -2.00 -13.90
N GLY A 438 -23.98 -1.43 -13.77
CA GLY A 438 -23.28 -0.73 -14.85
C GLY A 438 -22.47 -1.64 -15.79
N GLY A 439 -22.39 -2.93 -15.51
CA GLY A 439 -21.56 -3.90 -16.24
C GLY A 439 -20.06 -3.61 -16.12
N ILE A 440 -19.24 -4.31 -16.96
CA ILE A 440 -17.77 -4.20 -16.97
C ILE A 440 -17.30 -2.78 -17.30
N ALA A 441 -18.06 -2.02 -18.08
CA ALA A 441 -17.73 -0.64 -18.45
C ALA A 441 -17.63 0.32 -17.25
N SER A 442 -18.21 -0.05 -16.09
CA SER A 442 -18.09 0.71 -14.84
C SER A 442 -16.87 0.31 -14.02
N LEU A 443 -16.07 -0.65 -14.48
CA LEU A 443 -14.90 -1.21 -13.80
C LEU A 443 -13.56 -0.71 -14.39
N ALA A 444 -13.58 0.09 -15.48
CA ALA A 444 -12.43 0.70 -16.13
C ALA A 444 -12.08 2.07 -15.54
#